data_899d61ebc041c817f3807bb09002840d
#
_entry.id   899d61ebc041c817f3807bb09002840d
#
_cell.length_a   1.000
_cell.length_b   1.000
_cell.length_c   1.000
_cell.angle_alpha   90.00
_cell.angle_beta   90.00
_cell.angle_gamma   90.00
#
_symmetry.space_group_name_H-M   'P 1'
#
loop_
_entity.id
_entity.type
_entity.pdbx_description
1 polymer ?
#
loop_
_entity_poly.entity_id
_entity_poly.type
_entity_poly.pdbx_seq_one_letter_code
_entity_poly.pdbx_strand_id
1 'polypeptide(L)'
;MAERIETKAFVHQLALRMQTEDNVAAAWLEATVETLYDTFKAGKGVTLTGLGGFYVQPRGETWAFKFNPGQKLRALFGWSSSYTGPL
;
A
#
# COMPACT_ATOMS: atom_id res chain seq x y z
N MET A 1 9.23 -0.72 19.52
CA MET A 1 8.06 -0.75 18.64
C MET A 1 8.05 0.47 17.74
N ALA A 2 7.72 0.27 16.48
CA ALA A 2 7.69 1.36 15.52
C ALA A 2 6.52 2.31 15.79
N GLU A 3 6.76 3.59 15.54
CA GLU A 3 5.71 4.59 15.63
C GLU A 3 4.71 4.40 14.49
N ARG A 4 3.50 4.84 14.72
CA ARG A 4 2.46 4.83 13.71
C ARG A 4 2.05 6.25 13.37
N ILE A 5 1.97 6.53 12.08
CA ILE A 5 1.51 7.82 11.59
C ILE A 5 0.02 7.72 11.31
N GLU A 6 -0.75 8.62 11.90
CA GLU A 6 -2.18 8.65 11.67
C GLU A 6 -2.49 9.22 10.28
N THR A 7 -3.71 8.96 9.81
CA THR A 7 -4.12 9.31 8.45
C THR A 7 -3.90 10.78 8.12
N LYS A 8 -4.23 11.67 9.04
CA LYS A 8 -4.10 13.10 8.80
C LYS A 8 -2.65 13.51 8.56
N ALA A 9 -1.73 12.98 9.35
CA ALA A 9 -0.31 13.25 9.17
C ALA A 9 0.22 12.64 7.88
N PHE A 10 -0.25 11.44 7.54
CA PHE A 10 0.14 10.78 6.29
C PHE A 10 -0.35 11.58 5.09
N VAL A 11 -1.58 12.08 5.13
CA VAL A 11 -2.15 12.91 4.06
C VAL A 11 -1.31 14.17 3.86
N HIS A 12 -0.87 14.79 4.95
CA HIS A 12 -0.04 15.98 4.84
C HIS A 12 1.30 15.67 4.14
N GLN A 13 1.93 14.56 4.49
CA GLN A 13 3.17 14.13 3.83
C GLN A 13 2.93 13.82 2.35
N LEU A 14 1.80 13.18 2.05
CA LEU A 14 1.43 12.88 0.67
C LEU A 14 1.24 14.18 -0.13
N ALA A 15 0.56 15.16 0.47
CA ALA A 15 0.33 16.46 -0.17
C ALA A 15 1.65 17.15 -0.51
N LEU A 16 2.60 17.11 0.41
CA LEU A 16 3.93 17.69 0.17
C LEU A 16 4.62 17.01 -1.01
N ARG A 17 4.55 15.69 -1.08
CA ARG A 17 5.17 14.95 -2.18
C ARG A 17 4.49 15.21 -3.51
N MET A 18 3.17 15.36 -3.50
CA MET A 18 2.38 15.67 -4.70
C MET A 18 2.46 17.16 -5.07
N GLN A 19 3.02 17.99 -4.20
CA GLN A 19 3.07 19.45 -4.37
C GLN A 19 1.67 20.03 -4.52
N THR A 20 0.79 19.64 -3.61
CA THR A 20 -0.60 20.08 -3.62
C THR A 20 -1.07 20.34 -2.20
N GLU A 21 -2.34 20.72 -2.06
CA GLU A 21 -2.94 20.97 -0.76
C GLU A 21 -3.44 19.68 -0.12
N ASP A 22 -3.59 19.70 1.19
CA ASP A 22 -4.00 18.52 1.96
C ASP A 22 -5.35 17.97 1.50
N ASN A 23 -6.30 18.84 1.16
CA ASN A 23 -7.63 18.39 0.74
C ASN A 23 -7.57 17.62 -0.59
N VAL A 24 -6.67 17.99 -1.49
CA VAL A 24 -6.48 17.27 -2.76
C VAL A 24 -5.86 15.90 -2.49
N ALA A 25 -4.82 15.86 -1.64
CA ALA A 25 -4.17 14.60 -1.29
C ALA A 25 -5.14 13.68 -0.54
N ALA A 26 -5.98 14.24 0.33
CA ALA A 26 -6.97 13.45 1.05
C ALA A 26 -7.97 12.79 0.10
N ALA A 27 -8.45 13.55 -0.90
CA ALA A 27 -9.37 13.00 -1.89
C ALA A 27 -8.70 11.91 -2.72
N TRP A 28 -7.43 12.10 -3.04
CA TRP A 28 -6.64 11.13 -3.81
C TRP A 28 -6.50 9.83 -3.02
N LEU A 29 -6.15 9.93 -1.75
CA LEU A 29 -6.01 8.76 -0.89
C LEU A 29 -7.34 8.02 -0.72
N GLU A 30 -8.42 8.77 -0.50
CA GLU A 30 -9.75 8.21 -0.36
C GLU A 30 -10.16 7.43 -1.59
N ALA A 31 -9.95 8.01 -2.78
CA ALA A 31 -10.26 7.33 -4.03
C ALA A 31 -9.42 6.06 -4.21
N THR A 32 -8.16 6.10 -3.79
CA THR A 32 -7.27 4.94 -3.86
C THR A 32 -7.79 3.82 -2.96
N VAL A 33 -8.14 4.15 -1.72
CA VAL A 33 -8.65 3.17 -0.77
C VAL A 33 -9.96 2.55 -1.27
N GLU A 34 -10.86 3.36 -1.81
CA GLU A 34 -12.12 2.87 -2.35
C GLU A 34 -11.90 1.94 -3.54
N THR A 35 -10.96 2.28 -4.40
CA THR A 35 -10.63 1.45 -5.56
C THR A 35 -10.05 0.11 -5.12
N LEU A 36 -9.16 0.13 -4.13
CA LEU A 36 -8.60 -1.09 -3.57
C LEU A 36 -9.70 -1.95 -2.94
N TYR A 37 -10.59 -1.31 -2.18
CA TYR A 37 -11.70 -2.01 -1.55
C TYR A 37 -12.57 -2.73 -2.58
N ASP A 38 -12.94 -2.02 -3.65
CA ASP A 38 -13.76 -2.61 -4.72
C ASP A 38 -13.05 -3.77 -5.40
N THR A 39 -11.74 -3.66 -5.60
CA THR A 39 -10.94 -4.73 -6.19
C THR A 39 -10.99 -5.99 -5.31
N PHE A 40 -10.77 -5.82 -4.01
CA PHE A 40 -10.79 -6.95 -3.08
C PHE A 40 -12.18 -7.53 -2.93
N LYS A 41 -13.21 -6.69 -2.95
CA LYS A 41 -14.60 -7.12 -2.89
C LYS A 41 -14.96 -8.00 -4.08
N ALA A 42 -14.34 -7.75 -5.23
CA ALA A 42 -14.52 -8.58 -6.42
C ALA A 42 -13.65 -9.85 -6.41
N GLY A 43 -12.90 -10.09 -5.33
CA GLY A 43 -12.05 -11.27 -5.20
C GLY A 43 -10.77 -11.18 -5.98
N LYS A 44 -10.36 -9.97 -6.39
CA LYS A 44 -9.17 -9.78 -7.21
C LYS A 44 -8.02 -9.24 -6.39
N GLY A 45 -6.80 -9.58 -6.81
CA GLY A 45 -5.62 -8.98 -6.25
C GLY A 45 -5.20 -7.75 -7.05
N VAL A 46 -4.23 -7.03 -6.52
CA VAL A 46 -3.67 -5.86 -7.20
C VAL A 46 -2.19 -5.75 -6.86
N THR A 47 -1.40 -5.43 -7.87
CA THR A 47 0.01 -5.16 -7.68
C THR A 47 0.24 -3.65 -7.75
N LEU A 48 0.82 -3.09 -6.70
CA LEU A 48 1.23 -1.69 -6.70
C LEU A 48 2.74 -1.65 -6.90
N THR A 49 3.14 -1.23 -8.09
CA THR A 49 4.54 -1.18 -8.48
C THR A 49 5.34 -0.35 -7.47
N GLY A 50 6.44 -0.91 -6.98
CA GLY A 50 7.28 -0.26 -5.99
C GLY A 50 6.93 -0.58 -4.55
N LEU A 51 5.78 -1.22 -4.32
CA LEU A 51 5.35 -1.58 -2.97
C LEU A 51 5.20 -3.10 -2.83
N GLY A 52 4.37 -3.70 -3.65
CA GLY A 52 4.12 -5.14 -3.59
C GLY A 52 2.75 -5.51 -4.08
N GLY A 53 2.36 -6.74 -3.83
CA GLY A 53 1.09 -7.28 -4.29
C GLY A 53 0.16 -7.59 -3.14
N PHE A 54 -1.09 -7.22 -3.30
CA PHE A 54 -2.17 -7.59 -2.38
C PHE A 54 -3.03 -8.63 -3.07
N TYR A 55 -3.46 -9.65 -2.33
CA TYR A 55 -4.34 -10.65 -2.90
C TYR A 55 -5.21 -11.27 -1.83
N VAL A 56 -6.30 -11.88 -2.28
CA VAL A 56 -7.25 -12.55 -1.40
C VAL A 56 -7.36 -14.01 -1.82
N GLN A 57 -7.57 -14.87 -0.84
CA GLN A 57 -7.68 -16.33 -1.03
C GLN A 57 -8.88 -16.85 -0.28
N PRO A 58 -9.71 -17.71 -0.90
CA PRO A 58 -10.77 -18.38 -0.13
C PRO A 58 -10.16 -19.27 0.94
N ARG A 59 -10.76 -19.25 2.11
CA ARG A 59 -10.34 -20.11 3.22
C ARG A 59 -11.58 -20.60 3.97
N GLY A 60 -12.11 -21.74 3.55
CA GLY A 60 -13.36 -22.24 4.09
C GLY A 60 -14.50 -21.28 3.78
N GLU A 61 -15.18 -20.78 4.80
CA GLU A 61 -16.27 -19.83 4.65
C GLU A 61 -15.84 -18.38 4.69
N THR A 62 -14.54 -18.14 4.89
CA THR A 62 -14.00 -16.79 4.96
C THR A 62 -12.93 -16.60 3.89
N TRP A 63 -12.28 -15.43 3.93
CA TRP A 63 -11.22 -15.09 3.00
C TRP A 63 -9.98 -14.71 3.78
N ALA A 64 -8.82 -15.09 3.28
CA ALA A 64 -7.56 -14.63 3.80
C ALA A 64 -7.09 -13.45 2.94
N PHE A 65 -6.64 -12.38 3.59
CA PHE A 65 -6.07 -11.23 2.92
C PHE A 65 -4.56 -11.27 3.10
N LYS A 66 -3.83 -11.23 2.00
CA LYS A 66 -2.38 -11.38 2.00
C LYS A 66 -1.70 -10.19 1.33
N PHE A 67 -0.56 -9.82 1.86
CA PHE A 67 0.30 -8.84 1.24
C PHE A 67 1.66 -9.48 0.98
N ASN A 68 2.13 -9.37 -0.27
CA ASN A 68 3.42 -9.89 -0.68
C ASN A 68 4.34 -8.72 -1.02
N PRO A 69 5.29 -8.38 -0.15
CA PRO A 69 6.14 -7.21 -0.38
C PRO A 69 7.02 -7.37 -1.61
N GLY A 70 7.18 -6.29 -2.36
CA GLY A 70 8.05 -6.27 -3.52
C GLY A 70 9.53 -6.27 -3.13
N GLN A 71 10.40 -6.38 -4.14
CA GLN A 71 11.84 -6.49 -3.90
C GLN A 71 12.43 -5.30 -3.16
N LYS A 72 12.02 -4.10 -3.52
CA LYS A 72 12.51 -2.88 -2.88
C LYS A 72 12.19 -2.86 -1.40
N LEU A 73 10.94 -3.20 -1.06
CA LEU A 73 10.50 -3.21 0.32
C LEU A 73 11.21 -4.31 1.12
N ARG A 74 11.40 -5.48 0.50
CA ARG A 74 12.13 -6.57 1.14
C ARG A 74 13.59 -6.20 1.40
N ALA A 75 14.22 -5.51 0.45
CA ALA A 75 15.58 -5.03 0.63
C ALA A 75 15.68 -4.00 1.75
N LEU A 76 14.68 -3.11 1.86
CA LEU A 76 14.64 -2.11 2.91
C LEU A 76 14.69 -2.75 4.30
N PHE A 77 14.03 -3.88 4.48
CA PHE A 77 13.97 -4.58 5.76
C PHE A 77 15.04 -5.67 5.90
N GLY A 78 15.96 -5.77 4.97
CA GLY A 78 17.04 -6.75 5.04
C GLY A 78 16.60 -8.16 4.69
N TRP A 79 15.46 -8.33 4.04
CA TRP A 79 14.94 -9.66 3.68
C TRP A 79 15.42 -10.15 2.33
N SER A 80 16.06 -9.28 1.56
CA SER A 80 16.54 -9.64 0.24
C SER A 80 17.79 -8.81 -0.09
N SER A 81 18.75 -9.40 -0.76
CA SER A 81 19.95 -8.72 -1.23
C SER A 81 19.97 -8.55 -2.75
N SER A 82 18.91 -8.96 -3.42
CA SER A 82 18.89 -8.93 -4.89
C SER A 82 18.50 -7.59 -5.48
N TYR A 83 17.97 -6.68 -4.69
CA TYR A 83 17.61 -5.34 -5.17
C TYR A 83 18.85 -4.44 -5.15
N THR A 84 19.14 -3.80 -6.27
CA THR A 84 20.35 -2.96 -6.41
C THR A 84 20.06 -1.47 -6.56
N GLY A 85 18.80 -1.07 -6.62
CA GLY A 85 18.42 0.33 -6.76
C GLY A 85 18.40 1.08 -5.43
N PRO A 86 18.08 2.39 -5.45
CA PRO A 86 17.95 3.17 -4.21
C PRO A 86 16.72 2.73 -3.41
N LEU A 87 16.84 2.83 -2.11
CA LEU A 87 15.77 2.46 -1.19
C LEU A 87 14.90 3.68 -0.78
#